data_f73b9812e702b628d618bb9778ad9418
#
_entry.id   f73b9812e702b628d618bb9778ad9418
#
_cell.length_a   1.000
_cell.length_b   1.000
_cell.length_c   1.000
_cell.angle_alpha   90.00
_cell.angle_beta   90.00
_cell.angle_gamma   90.00
#
_symmetry.space_group_name_H-M   'P 1'
#
loop_
_entity.id
_entity.type
_entity.pdbx_description
1 polymer ?
#
loop_
_entity_poly.entity_id
_entity_poly.type
_entity_poly.pdbx_seq_one_letter_code
_entity_poly.pdbx_strand_id
1 'polypeptide(L)'
;DVYKRQVVTYQTAYLKKYYPKEFLAGVLNNRIDKIDEIAKYVVYMKEKNIAVYPPDVNKSKAYFSVQGDGLRFGLCALRGVGIGAMEKVIEEREKNGLFKDFPDFLMRCIRFLNKKMVESLIFGGAFDSMGKRRSQYEAVYEDLMKRLAAIDKQKMSAQMSLFGDIIQEEAPKANYPDIPEWDTTEKLSREKSVLGVYVSGHPFGAYAAHFTDCNFHTGLLADYEEDEETGDRTYHQIKIDDKVTMGGIVAAVRKINTKSGTIMAFITIEDLYGSVECVAFPRIYDKIKSCLLYTSDAADEL
;
A
#
# COMPACT_ATOMS: atom_id res chain seq x y z
N ASP A 1 -3.99 -37.65 -11.51
CA ASP A 1 -3.81 -36.24 -11.01
C ASP A 1 -2.70 -35.45 -11.71
N VAL A 2 -1.68 -36.09 -12.27
CA VAL A 2 -0.61 -35.46 -13.05
C VAL A 2 -1.20 -34.70 -14.25
N TYR A 3 -2.14 -35.31 -14.97
CA TYR A 3 -2.79 -34.69 -16.15
C TYR A 3 -3.54 -33.38 -15.81
N LYS A 4 -4.23 -33.34 -14.68
CA LYS A 4 -4.93 -32.11 -14.23
C LYS A 4 -3.95 -30.98 -13.89
N ARG A 5 -2.81 -31.32 -13.29
CA ARG A 5 -1.76 -30.32 -12.98
C ARG A 5 -1.13 -29.74 -14.24
N GLN A 6 -0.86 -30.58 -15.25
CA GLN A 6 -0.32 -30.13 -16.53
C GLN A 6 -1.24 -29.14 -17.25
N VAL A 7 -2.56 -29.42 -17.29
CA VAL A 7 -3.54 -28.52 -17.90
C VAL A 7 -3.57 -27.16 -17.17
N VAL A 8 -3.60 -27.17 -15.84
CA VAL A 8 -3.59 -25.92 -15.05
C VAL A 8 -2.29 -25.15 -15.25
N THR A 9 -1.15 -25.83 -15.27
CA THR A 9 0.17 -25.21 -15.52
C THR A 9 0.20 -24.55 -16.90
N TYR A 10 -0.27 -25.24 -17.94
CA TYR A 10 -0.35 -24.68 -19.28
C TYR A 10 -1.28 -23.46 -19.34
N GLN A 11 -2.48 -23.55 -18.76
CA GLN A 11 -3.42 -22.43 -18.72
C GLN A 11 -2.83 -21.22 -17.99
N THR A 12 -2.16 -21.46 -16.88
CA THR A 12 -1.51 -20.41 -16.07
C THR A 12 -0.40 -19.74 -16.86
N ALA A 13 0.47 -20.53 -17.51
CA ALA A 13 1.54 -20.02 -18.37
C ALA A 13 1.00 -19.23 -19.56
N TYR A 14 -0.07 -19.72 -20.19
CA TYR A 14 -0.74 -19.04 -21.30
C TYR A 14 -1.31 -17.69 -20.87
N LEU A 15 -2.06 -17.64 -19.75
CA LEU A 15 -2.62 -16.40 -19.22
C LEU A 15 -1.50 -15.42 -18.83
N LYS A 16 -0.45 -15.88 -18.17
CA LYS A 16 0.68 -15.04 -17.79
C LYS A 16 1.38 -14.42 -19.00
N LYS A 17 1.47 -15.16 -20.12
CA LYS A 17 2.13 -14.71 -21.34
C LYS A 17 1.27 -13.75 -22.16
N TYR A 18 0.00 -14.07 -22.38
CA TYR A 18 -0.85 -13.36 -23.32
C TYR A 18 -1.79 -12.34 -22.67
N TYR A 19 -2.11 -12.54 -21.38
CA TYR A 19 -2.99 -11.66 -20.57
C TYR A 19 -2.38 -11.34 -19.21
N PRO A 20 -1.15 -10.78 -19.19
CA PRO A 20 -0.39 -10.60 -17.94
C PRO A 20 -1.11 -9.73 -16.92
N LYS A 21 -1.84 -8.71 -17.35
CA LYS A 21 -2.58 -7.80 -16.47
C LYS A 21 -3.76 -8.51 -15.80
N GLU A 22 -4.57 -9.20 -16.57
CA GLU A 22 -5.72 -9.97 -16.08
C GLU A 22 -5.27 -11.08 -15.14
N PHE A 23 -4.19 -11.77 -15.51
CA PHE A 23 -3.58 -12.82 -14.69
C PHE A 23 -3.12 -12.26 -13.33
N LEU A 24 -2.39 -11.15 -13.35
CA LEU A 24 -1.90 -10.50 -12.13
C LEU A 24 -3.05 -9.96 -11.27
N ALA A 25 -4.10 -9.39 -11.87
CA ALA A 25 -5.30 -8.98 -11.15
C ALA A 25 -5.93 -10.16 -10.41
N GLY A 26 -6.06 -11.31 -11.07
CA GLY A 26 -6.57 -12.55 -10.47
C GLY A 26 -5.71 -13.04 -9.30
N VAL A 27 -4.38 -13.02 -9.47
CA VAL A 27 -3.42 -13.42 -8.42
C VAL A 27 -3.51 -12.49 -7.21
N LEU A 28 -3.52 -11.17 -7.42
CA LEU A 28 -3.62 -10.17 -6.35
C LEU A 28 -4.94 -10.28 -5.60
N ASN A 29 -6.05 -10.49 -6.32
CA ASN A 29 -7.37 -10.62 -5.70
C ASN A 29 -7.49 -11.87 -4.83
N ASN A 30 -6.82 -12.96 -5.21
CA ASN A 30 -6.77 -14.18 -4.39
C ASN A 30 -5.87 -14.02 -3.15
N ARG A 31 -5.12 -12.93 -3.04
CA ARG A 31 -4.16 -12.65 -1.96
C ARG A 31 -4.38 -11.30 -1.31
N ILE A 32 -5.59 -10.78 -1.41
CA ILE A 32 -5.92 -9.42 -0.96
C ILE A 32 -5.65 -9.21 0.54
N ASP A 33 -5.75 -10.27 1.34
CA ASP A 33 -5.48 -10.24 2.77
C ASP A 33 -3.98 -10.34 3.11
N LYS A 34 -3.11 -10.58 2.10
CA LYS A 34 -1.67 -10.80 2.28
C LYS A 34 -0.87 -9.64 1.71
N ILE A 35 -0.84 -8.56 2.44
CA ILE A 35 -0.21 -7.30 2.00
C ILE A 35 1.25 -7.49 1.57
N ASP A 36 2.03 -8.31 2.27
CA ASP A 36 3.44 -8.56 1.94
C ASP A 36 3.62 -9.29 0.60
N GLU A 37 2.64 -10.13 0.22
CA GLU A 37 2.64 -10.77 -1.10
C GLU A 37 2.24 -9.76 -2.20
N ILE A 38 1.28 -8.88 -1.93
CA ILE A 38 0.91 -7.78 -2.84
C ILE A 38 2.14 -6.93 -3.16
N ALA A 39 2.97 -6.61 -2.15
CA ALA A 39 4.19 -5.86 -2.33
C ALA A 39 5.12 -6.47 -3.39
N LYS A 40 5.36 -7.78 -3.32
CA LYS A 40 6.20 -8.51 -4.28
C LYS A 40 5.66 -8.42 -5.71
N TYR A 41 4.34 -8.54 -5.88
CA TYR A 41 3.72 -8.42 -7.21
C TYR A 41 3.73 -7.00 -7.75
N VAL A 42 3.64 -5.97 -6.89
CA VAL A 42 3.79 -4.58 -7.32
C VAL A 42 5.21 -4.31 -7.84
N VAL A 43 6.23 -4.82 -7.16
CA VAL A 43 7.62 -4.76 -7.67
C VAL A 43 7.73 -5.46 -9.01
N TYR A 44 7.26 -6.70 -9.12
CA TYR A 44 7.24 -7.45 -10.39
C TYR A 44 6.53 -6.70 -11.53
N MET A 45 5.40 -6.04 -11.24
CA MET A 45 4.68 -5.23 -12.24
C MET A 45 5.53 -4.06 -12.73
N LYS A 46 6.22 -3.35 -11.81
CA LYS A 46 7.12 -2.24 -12.16
C LYS A 46 8.26 -2.71 -13.07
N GLU A 47 8.89 -3.86 -12.79
CA GLU A 47 9.92 -4.47 -13.63
C GLU A 47 9.42 -4.84 -15.03
N LYS A 48 8.16 -5.25 -15.14
CA LYS A 48 7.52 -5.58 -16.43
C LYS A 48 6.89 -4.39 -17.13
N ASN A 49 7.12 -3.17 -16.65
CA ASN A 49 6.52 -1.92 -17.15
C ASN A 49 4.98 -1.95 -17.16
N ILE A 50 4.37 -2.67 -16.21
CA ILE A 50 2.93 -2.66 -16.00
C ILE A 50 2.62 -1.56 -14.98
N ALA A 51 1.86 -0.55 -15.37
CA ALA A 51 1.52 0.57 -14.52
C ALA A 51 0.69 0.12 -13.30
N VAL A 52 0.96 0.72 -12.14
CA VAL A 52 0.20 0.47 -10.91
C VAL A 52 -0.46 1.78 -10.50
N TYR A 53 -1.79 1.82 -10.59
CA TYR A 53 -2.56 3.00 -10.25
C TYR A 53 -3.00 2.96 -8.79
N PRO A 54 -2.88 4.09 -8.06
CA PRO A 54 -3.32 4.17 -6.68
C PRO A 54 -4.84 3.94 -6.54
N PRO A 55 -5.33 3.63 -5.33
CA PRO A 55 -6.77 3.57 -5.10
C PRO A 55 -7.42 4.94 -5.35
N ASP A 56 -8.68 4.92 -5.78
CA ASP A 56 -9.48 6.12 -6.05
C ASP A 56 -10.96 5.79 -5.83
N VAL A 57 -11.64 6.51 -4.94
CA VAL A 57 -13.04 6.22 -4.59
C VAL A 57 -13.99 6.33 -5.78
N ASN A 58 -13.63 7.11 -6.79
CA ASN A 58 -14.43 7.30 -8.02
C ASN A 58 -14.08 6.33 -9.15
N LYS A 59 -12.91 5.68 -9.10
CA LYS A 59 -12.42 4.82 -10.20
C LYS A 59 -12.19 3.37 -9.81
N SER A 60 -11.76 3.14 -8.56
CA SER A 60 -11.46 1.78 -8.11
C SER A 60 -12.70 0.93 -7.97
N LYS A 61 -12.53 -0.37 -8.22
CA LYS A 61 -13.45 -1.43 -7.81
C LYS A 61 -13.12 -1.90 -6.39
N ALA A 62 -13.90 -2.82 -5.85
CA ALA A 62 -13.58 -3.45 -4.56
C ALA A 62 -12.22 -4.16 -4.63
N TYR A 63 -11.98 -4.87 -5.70
CA TYR A 63 -10.78 -5.67 -5.97
C TYR A 63 -9.87 -5.00 -7.01
N PHE A 64 -8.63 -5.49 -7.14
CA PHE A 64 -7.73 -5.07 -8.22
C PHE A 64 -8.40 -5.27 -9.58
N SER A 65 -8.25 -4.30 -10.45
CA SER A 65 -8.85 -4.33 -11.77
C SER A 65 -7.91 -3.76 -12.83
N VAL A 66 -7.99 -4.31 -14.03
CA VAL A 66 -7.24 -3.81 -15.19
C VAL A 66 -7.81 -2.44 -15.58
N GLN A 67 -6.92 -1.49 -15.79
CA GLN A 67 -7.23 -0.16 -16.29
C GLN A 67 -6.14 0.29 -17.27
N GLY A 68 -6.50 0.45 -18.53
CA GLY A 68 -5.55 0.88 -19.56
C GLY A 68 -4.35 -0.08 -19.68
N ASP A 69 -3.17 0.45 -19.47
CA ASP A 69 -1.89 -0.26 -19.54
C ASP A 69 -1.44 -0.91 -18.23
N GLY A 70 -2.22 -0.80 -17.16
CA GLY A 70 -1.86 -1.29 -15.85
C GLY A 70 -3.01 -1.84 -15.02
N LEU A 71 -2.76 -1.93 -13.71
CA LEU A 71 -3.73 -2.35 -12.70
C LEU A 71 -4.00 -1.21 -11.71
N ARG A 72 -5.27 -1.07 -11.35
CA ARG A 72 -5.69 -0.16 -10.28
C ARG A 72 -5.89 -0.93 -8.98
N PHE A 73 -5.38 -0.36 -7.89
CA PHE A 73 -5.64 -0.86 -6.54
C PHE A 73 -7.13 -0.92 -6.25
N GLY A 74 -7.58 -2.07 -5.73
CA GLY A 74 -8.92 -2.24 -5.18
C GLY A 74 -9.04 -1.53 -3.82
N LEU A 75 -10.22 -1.01 -3.51
CA LEU A 75 -10.44 -0.33 -2.22
C LEU A 75 -10.33 -1.29 -1.03
N CYS A 76 -10.61 -2.59 -1.23
CA CYS A 76 -10.48 -3.61 -0.19
C CYS A 76 -9.04 -4.06 0.07
N ALA A 77 -8.09 -3.67 -0.79
CA ALA A 77 -6.68 -3.98 -0.59
C ALA A 77 -6.01 -3.08 0.45
N LEU A 78 -6.70 -2.05 0.93
CA LEU A 78 -6.20 -1.18 1.99
C LEU A 78 -6.41 -1.83 3.36
N ARG A 79 -5.38 -1.79 4.21
CA ARG A 79 -5.44 -2.32 5.57
C ARG A 79 -6.55 -1.67 6.38
N GLY A 80 -7.38 -2.49 7.03
CA GLY A 80 -8.48 -2.01 7.85
C GLY A 80 -9.74 -1.59 7.09
N VAL A 81 -9.79 -1.82 5.78
CA VAL A 81 -10.94 -1.54 4.93
C VAL A 81 -11.68 -2.84 4.62
N GLY A 82 -12.91 -2.95 5.08
CA GLY A 82 -13.72 -4.18 4.93
C GLY A 82 -14.40 -4.27 3.56
N ILE A 83 -14.41 -5.49 2.98
CA ILE A 83 -14.98 -5.79 1.66
C ILE A 83 -16.44 -5.34 1.58
N GLY A 84 -17.30 -5.78 2.51
CA GLY A 84 -18.74 -5.47 2.47
C GLY A 84 -19.07 -3.98 2.61
N ALA A 85 -18.18 -3.18 3.23
CA ALA A 85 -18.33 -1.73 3.27
C ALA A 85 -18.02 -1.11 1.91
N MET A 86 -16.93 -1.55 1.28
CA MET A 86 -16.53 -1.02 -0.02
C MET A 86 -17.46 -1.42 -1.16
N GLU A 87 -18.02 -2.61 -1.11
CA GLU A 87 -19.07 -3.02 -2.06
C GLU A 87 -20.27 -2.07 -2.00
N LYS A 88 -20.72 -1.70 -0.80
CA LYS A 88 -21.80 -0.71 -0.61
C LYS A 88 -21.42 0.69 -1.08
N VAL A 89 -20.17 1.11 -0.87
CA VAL A 89 -19.65 2.39 -1.39
C VAL A 89 -19.67 2.41 -2.92
N ILE A 90 -19.31 1.30 -3.55
CA ILE A 90 -19.30 1.17 -5.01
C ILE A 90 -20.74 1.12 -5.54
N GLU A 91 -21.61 0.35 -4.91
CA GLU A 91 -23.05 0.30 -5.23
C GLU A 91 -23.69 1.70 -5.17
N GLU A 92 -23.37 2.46 -4.11
CA GLU A 92 -23.83 3.85 -3.94
C GLU A 92 -23.32 4.74 -5.08
N ARG A 93 -22.06 4.61 -5.45
CA ARG A 93 -21.47 5.33 -6.57
C ARG A 93 -22.12 4.98 -7.91
N GLU A 94 -22.35 3.69 -8.16
CA GLU A 94 -22.95 3.22 -9.42
C GLU A 94 -24.40 3.64 -9.56
N LYS A 95 -25.13 3.67 -8.46
CA LYS A 95 -26.55 4.06 -8.43
C LYS A 95 -26.77 5.56 -8.51
N ASN A 96 -25.98 6.35 -7.81
CA ASN A 96 -26.22 7.78 -7.61
C ASN A 96 -25.13 8.68 -8.25
N GLY A 97 -24.22 8.08 -9.03
CA GLY A 97 -23.14 8.79 -9.73
C GLY A 97 -21.89 9.01 -8.88
N LEU A 98 -20.86 9.56 -9.51
CA LEU A 98 -19.57 9.82 -8.87
C LEU A 98 -19.71 10.75 -7.68
N PHE A 99 -18.84 10.57 -6.69
CA PHE A 99 -18.72 11.49 -5.56
C PHE A 99 -18.12 12.81 -6.02
N LYS A 100 -18.80 13.92 -5.70
CA LYS A 100 -18.39 15.26 -6.12
C LYS A 100 -17.16 15.75 -5.37
N ASP A 101 -17.16 15.52 -4.05
CA ASP A 101 -16.12 15.91 -3.13
C ASP A 101 -16.13 15.00 -1.88
N PHE A 102 -15.21 15.24 -0.96
CA PHE A 102 -15.07 14.45 0.25
C PHE A 102 -16.29 14.53 1.21
N PRO A 103 -16.91 15.71 1.45
CA PRO A 103 -18.16 15.78 2.17
C PRO A 103 -19.31 14.99 1.56
N ASP A 104 -19.49 15.03 0.23
CA ASP A 104 -20.50 14.25 -0.49
C ASP A 104 -20.26 12.74 -0.32
N PHE A 105 -19.00 12.30 -0.44
CA PHE A 105 -18.61 10.91 -0.18
C PHE A 105 -18.99 10.49 1.25
N LEU A 106 -18.59 11.26 2.26
CA LEU A 106 -18.90 10.94 3.65
C LEU A 106 -20.41 10.93 3.91
N MET A 107 -21.14 11.93 3.40
CA MET A 107 -22.59 12.03 3.60
C MET A 107 -23.33 10.82 3.04
N ARG A 108 -22.97 10.38 1.85
CA ARG A 108 -23.61 9.25 1.17
C ARG A 108 -23.21 7.89 1.77
N CYS A 109 -22.00 7.80 2.34
CA CYS A 109 -21.41 6.54 2.77
C CYS A 109 -21.30 6.38 4.29
N ILE A 110 -21.65 7.37 5.11
CA ILE A 110 -21.43 7.39 6.57
C ILE A 110 -21.93 6.13 7.31
N ARG A 111 -23.00 5.52 6.82
CA ARG A 111 -23.61 4.31 7.41
C ARG A 111 -22.76 3.05 7.20
N PHE A 112 -21.86 3.07 6.24
CA PHE A 112 -21.00 1.91 5.87
C PHE A 112 -19.60 2.06 6.40
N LEU A 113 -19.20 3.28 6.82
CA LEU A 113 -17.84 3.64 7.14
C LEU A 113 -17.63 3.81 8.64
N ASN A 114 -16.46 3.42 9.10
CA ASN A 114 -15.94 3.80 10.41
C ASN A 114 -14.71 4.70 10.24
N LYS A 115 -14.24 5.32 11.34
CA LYS A 115 -13.10 6.22 11.34
C LYS A 115 -11.85 5.59 10.72
N LYS A 116 -11.53 4.34 11.11
CA LYS A 116 -10.34 3.62 10.63
C LYS A 116 -10.36 3.39 9.13
N MET A 117 -11.53 3.11 8.55
CA MET A 117 -11.67 2.96 7.10
C MET A 117 -11.41 4.28 6.38
N VAL A 118 -11.98 5.39 6.87
CA VAL A 118 -11.80 6.71 6.25
C VAL A 118 -10.34 7.14 6.34
N GLU A 119 -9.71 6.97 7.50
CA GLU A 119 -8.27 7.21 7.69
C GLU A 119 -7.42 6.41 6.71
N SER A 120 -7.69 5.11 6.58
CA SER A 120 -6.96 4.24 5.64
C SER A 120 -7.14 4.68 4.19
N LEU A 121 -8.34 5.13 3.80
CA LEU A 121 -8.60 5.67 2.47
C LEU A 121 -7.84 6.99 2.23
N ILE A 122 -7.76 7.88 3.24
CA ILE A 122 -6.99 9.13 3.17
C ILE A 122 -5.50 8.80 3.00
N PHE A 123 -4.93 7.97 3.85
CA PHE A 123 -3.52 7.59 3.81
C PHE A 123 -3.14 6.88 2.51
N GLY A 124 -4.02 6.01 2.01
CA GLY A 124 -3.84 5.34 0.72
C GLY A 124 -4.03 6.24 -0.50
N GLY A 125 -4.44 7.50 -0.32
CA GLY A 125 -4.61 8.46 -1.42
C GLY A 125 -5.89 8.28 -2.23
N ALA A 126 -6.91 7.60 -1.69
CA ALA A 126 -8.16 7.32 -2.40
C ALA A 126 -8.99 8.58 -2.76
N PHE A 127 -8.64 9.73 -2.20
CA PHE A 127 -9.27 11.04 -2.44
C PHE A 127 -8.40 12.02 -3.20
N ASP A 128 -7.20 11.64 -3.64
CA ASP A 128 -6.25 12.56 -4.30
C ASP A 128 -6.86 13.21 -5.56
N SER A 129 -7.77 12.51 -6.26
CA SER A 129 -8.49 13.04 -7.42
C SER A 129 -9.50 14.16 -7.10
N MET A 130 -9.83 14.39 -5.82
CA MET A 130 -10.77 15.44 -5.37
C MET A 130 -10.09 16.78 -5.08
N GLY A 131 -8.77 16.90 -5.29
CA GLY A 131 -8.05 18.16 -5.37
C GLY A 131 -7.67 18.83 -4.06
N LYS A 132 -7.80 18.14 -2.90
CA LYS A 132 -7.26 18.60 -1.61
C LYS A 132 -6.06 17.76 -1.20
N ARG A 133 -5.23 18.28 -0.27
CA ARG A 133 -4.09 17.58 0.32
C ARG A 133 -4.58 16.51 1.28
N ARG A 134 -3.85 15.40 1.41
CA ARG A 134 -4.20 14.33 2.35
C ARG A 134 -4.21 14.83 3.80
N SER A 135 -3.27 15.69 4.17
CA SER A 135 -3.23 16.39 5.46
C SER A 135 -4.51 17.19 5.77
N GLN A 136 -5.08 17.86 4.74
CA GLN A 136 -6.32 18.61 4.89
C GLN A 136 -7.53 17.69 5.11
N TYR A 137 -7.59 16.53 4.43
CA TYR A 137 -8.63 15.52 4.67
C TYR A 137 -8.53 14.97 6.10
N GLU A 138 -7.31 14.64 6.56
CA GLU A 138 -7.06 14.16 7.91
C GLU A 138 -7.54 15.18 8.96
N ALA A 139 -7.26 16.46 8.76
CA ALA A 139 -7.64 17.49 9.70
C ALA A 139 -9.17 17.66 9.88
N VAL A 140 -9.98 17.28 8.89
CA VAL A 140 -11.43 17.56 8.90
C VAL A 140 -12.31 16.32 9.02
N TYR A 141 -11.79 15.11 8.72
CA TYR A 141 -12.65 13.93 8.58
C TYR A 141 -13.38 13.54 9.86
N GLU A 142 -12.73 13.64 11.02
CA GLU A 142 -13.36 13.25 12.28
C GLU A 142 -14.54 14.14 12.66
N ASP A 143 -14.38 15.45 12.50
CA ASP A 143 -15.43 16.43 12.81
C ASP A 143 -16.59 16.31 11.80
N LEU A 144 -16.27 16.13 10.52
CA LEU A 144 -17.28 15.86 9.49
C LEU A 144 -18.06 14.58 9.79
N MET A 145 -17.38 13.50 10.12
CA MET A 145 -18.05 12.23 10.45
C MET A 145 -18.95 12.36 11.68
N LYS A 146 -18.52 13.09 12.72
CA LYS A 146 -19.36 13.35 13.92
C LYS A 146 -20.61 14.15 13.56
N ARG A 147 -20.47 15.22 12.77
CA ARG A 147 -21.62 16.05 12.33
C ARG A 147 -22.58 15.25 11.47
N LEU A 148 -22.07 14.51 10.49
CA LEU A 148 -22.89 13.69 9.59
C LEU A 148 -23.61 12.56 10.33
N ALA A 149 -22.96 11.90 11.29
CA ALA A 149 -23.59 10.87 12.12
C ALA A 149 -24.73 11.45 12.98
N ALA A 150 -24.60 12.69 13.48
CA ALA A 150 -25.66 13.37 14.21
C ALA A 150 -26.85 13.68 13.29
N ILE A 151 -26.61 14.18 12.08
CA ILE A 151 -27.65 14.44 11.07
C ILE A 151 -28.36 13.15 10.67
N ASP A 152 -27.63 12.07 10.42
CA ASP A 152 -28.21 10.77 10.07
C ASP A 152 -29.10 10.22 11.18
N LYS A 153 -28.70 10.37 12.44
CA LYS A 153 -29.49 10.00 13.60
C LYS A 153 -30.80 10.81 13.74
N GLN A 154 -30.72 12.12 13.46
CA GLN A 154 -31.91 13.00 13.46
C GLN A 154 -32.88 12.61 12.34
N LYS A 155 -32.40 12.31 11.14
CA LYS A 155 -33.21 11.84 10.00
C LYS A 155 -33.92 10.53 10.30
N MET A 156 -33.25 9.58 10.94
CA MET A 156 -33.88 8.34 11.37
C MET A 156 -35.00 8.59 12.42
N SER A 157 -34.79 9.52 13.34
CA SER A 157 -35.82 9.90 14.35
C SER A 157 -36.97 10.67 13.69
N ALA A 158 -36.72 11.53 12.72
CA ALA A 158 -37.72 12.31 12.00
C ALA A 158 -38.58 11.43 11.05
N GLN A 159 -38.00 10.38 10.46
CA GLN A 159 -38.78 9.40 9.65
C GLN A 159 -39.80 8.62 10.48
N MET A 160 -39.65 8.54 11.80
CA MET A 160 -40.67 8.01 12.70
C MET A 160 -41.75 9.03 13.04
N SER A 161 -41.57 10.31 12.69
CA SER A 161 -42.56 11.38 12.87
C SER A 161 -43.26 11.67 11.54
N LEU A 162 -44.59 11.56 11.51
CA LEU A 162 -45.45 11.64 10.32
C LEU A 162 -45.45 12.99 9.56
N PHE A 163 -44.61 13.95 9.96
CA PHE A 163 -44.56 15.34 9.44
C PHE A 163 -43.13 15.81 9.15
N GLY A 164 -42.25 14.95 8.63
CA GLY A 164 -40.89 15.35 8.24
C GLY A 164 -40.86 15.85 6.78
N ASP A 165 -40.75 17.15 6.57
CA ASP A 165 -40.37 17.70 5.27
C ASP A 165 -39.04 17.07 4.81
N ILE A 166 -39.02 16.56 3.59
CA ILE A 166 -37.78 16.04 2.92
C ILE A 166 -36.91 17.26 2.59
N ILE A 167 -36.18 17.73 3.58
CA ILE A 167 -35.14 18.74 3.34
C ILE A 167 -34.01 18.00 2.61
N GLN A 168 -33.84 18.28 1.32
CA GLN A 168 -32.61 17.98 0.61
C GLN A 168 -31.51 18.89 1.17
N GLU A 169 -30.91 18.48 2.29
CA GLU A 169 -29.75 19.18 2.82
C GLU A 169 -28.54 18.90 1.94
N GLU A 170 -27.93 19.97 1.44
CA GLU A 170 -26.60 19.91 0.85
C GLU A 170 -25.60 19.35 1.90
N ALA A 171 -24.62 18.61 1.41
CA ALA A 171 -23.55 18.12 2.29
C ALA A 171 -22.94 19.29 3.07
N PRO A 172 -22.70 19.14 4.40
CA PRO A 172 -22.13 20.20 5.19
C PRO A 172 -20.78 20.61 4.62
N LYS A 173 -20.60 21.91 4.36
CA LYS A 173 -19.34 22.44 3.83
C LYS A 173 -18.20 22.10 4.78
N ALA A 174 -17.15 21.48 4.25
CA ALA A 174 -15.91 21.25 4.98
C ALA A 174 -15.09 22.55 4.96
N ASN A 175 -14.67 23.01 6.11
CA ASN A 175 -13.72 24.11 6.21
C ASN A 175 -12.30 23.54 6.29
N TYR A 176 -11.66 23.40 5.12
CA TYR A 176 -10.31 22.86 5.03
C TYR A 176 -9.30 23.90 5.54
N PRO A 177 -8.49 23.58 6.55
CA PRO A 177 -7.41 24.47 6.99
C PRO A 177 -6.36 24.59 5.88
N ASP A 178 -5.73 25.76 5.76
CA ASP A 178 -4.59 25.93 4.84
C ASP A 178 -3.30 25.44 5.49
N ILE A 179 -3.17 24.13 5.59
CA ILE A 179 -1.98 23.45 6.10
C ILE A 179 -1.19 22.84 4.94
N PRO A 180 0.15 22.77 5.02
CA PRO A 180 0.96 22.11 4.03
C PRO A 180 0.62 20.60 3.95
N GLU A 181 0.94 19.97 2.82
CA GLU A 181 0.94 18.52 2.74
C GLU A 181 2.02 17.96 3.66
N TRP A 182 1.85 16.73 4.11
CA TRP A 182 2.91 15.99 4.80
C TRP A 182 4.20 16.02 3.99
N ASP A 183 5.34 15.95 4.66
CA ASP A 183 6.58 15.76 3.93
C ASP A 183 6.55 14.43 3.15
N THR A 184 7.44 14.31 2.17
CA THR A 184 7.45 13.13 1.28
C THR A 184 7.66 11.84 2.05
N THR A 185 8.47 11.85 3.10
CA THR A 185 8.78 10.67 3.91
C THR A 185 7.57 10.22 4.71
N GLU A 186 6.91 11.16 5.40
CA GLU A 186 5.69 10.90 6.16
C GLU A 186 4.55 10.42 5.26
N LYS A 187 4.33 11.12 4.13
CA LYS A 187 3.29 10.73 3.16
C LYS A 187 3.47 9.30 2.67
N LEU A 188 4.69 8.93 2.28
CA LEU A 188 5.02 7.59 1.79
C LEU A 188 4.98 6.55 2.92
N SER A 189 5.39 6.89 4.14
CA SER A 189 5.29 6.02 5.31
C SER A 189 3.82 5.67 5.62
N ARG A 190 2.94 6.68 5.66
CA ARG A 190 1.50 6.50 5.86
C ARG A 190 0.87 5.67 4.74
N GLU A 191 1.24 5.94 3.48
CA GLU A 191 0.80 5.17 2.31
C GLU A 191 1.20 3.68 2.45
N LYS A 192 2.48 3.41 2.76
CA LYS A 192 2.98 2.04 2.97
C LYS A 192 2.27 1.34 4.13
N SER A 193 1.94 2.05 5.20
CA SER A 193 1.25 1.46 6.36
C SER A 193 -0.10 0.85 6.01
N VAL A 194 -0.80 1.39 5.00
CA VAL A 194 -2.14 0.94 4.57
C VAL A 194 -2.14 0.14 3.28
N LEU A 195 -1.24 0.42 2.33
CA LEU A 195 -1.14 -0.32 1.06
C LEU A 195 -0.10 -1.45 1.10
N GLY A 196 0.82 -1.43 2.08
CA GLY A 196 1.95 -2.35 2.17
C GLY A 196 3.09 -2.04 1.20
N VAL A 197 2.88 -1.12 0.29
CA VAL A 197 3.83 -0.73 -0.76
C VAL A 197 3.80 0.77 -1.00
N TYR A 198 4.86 1.28 -1.59
CA TYR A 198 4.90 2.63 -2.11
C TYR A 198 4.34 2.65 -3.54
N VAL A 199 3.26 3.37 -3.76
CA VAL A 199 2.59 3.52 -5.06
C VAL A 199 2.88 4.90 -5.67
N SER A 200 2.78 5.96 -4.86
CA SER A 200 2.96 7.34 -5.35
C SER A 200 4.43 7.76 -5.50
N GLY A 201 5.37 6.99 -4.97
CA GLY A 201 6.81 7.26 -5.05
C GLY A 201 7.59 6.24 -4.23
N HIS A 202 8.88 6.47 -4.04
CA HIS A 202 9.72 5.69 -3.13
C HIS A 202 10.64 6.64 -2.36
N PRO A 203 10.79 6.50 -1.03
CA PRO A 203 11.63 7.41 -0.25
C PRO A 203 13.08 7.46 -0.73
N PHE A 204 13.62 6.32 -1.17
CA PHE A 204 14.95 6.23 -1.75
C PHE A 204 15.07 6.93 -3.11
N GLY A 205 13.96 7.15 -3.84
CA GLY A 205 13.97 7.74 -5.18
C GLY A 205 14.64 9.11 -5.24
N ALA A 206 14.47 9.94 -4.21
CA ALA A 206 15.13 11.25 -4.12
C ALA A 206 16.65 11.15 -3.99
N TYR A 207 17.16 10.05 -3.47
CA TYR A 207 18.58 9.82 -3.20
C TYR A 207 19.25 8.91 -4.25
N ALA A 208 18.48 8.17 -5.02
CA ALA A 208 18.98 7.15 -5.95
C ALA A 208 20.08 7.67 -6.92
N ALA A 209 19.95 8.91 -7.35
CA ALA A 209 20.94 9.56 -8.23
C ALA A 209 22.34 9.71 -7.60
N HIS A 210 22.47 9.64 -6.27
CA HIS A 210 23.74 9.75 -5.56
C HIS A 210 24.45 8.39 -5.41
N PHE A 211 23.80 7.29 -5.77
CA PHE A 211 24.27 5.91 -5.59
C PHE A 211 24.61 5.25 -6.93
N THR A 212 25.27 5.97 -7.84
CA THR A 212 25.65 5.50 -9.18
C THR A 212 26.69 4.39 -9.18
N ASP A 213 27.51 4.31 -8.12
CA ASP A 213 28.62 3.35 -8.03
C ASP A 213 28.20 2.01 -7.37
N CYS A 214 26.90 1.80 -7.14
CA CYS A 214 26.38 0.55 -6.61
C CYS A 214 26.34 -0.52 -7.71
N ASN A 215 26.88 -1.70 -7.41
CA ASN A 215 26.88 -2.84 -8.31
C ASN A 215 25.76 -3.86 -7.99
N PHE A 216 24.93 -3.57 -6.99
CA PHE A 216 23.86 -4.44 -6.55
C PHE A 216 22.57 -3.64 -6.25
N HIS A 217 21.45 -4.20 -6.62
CA HIS A 217 20.11 -3.80 -6.21
C HIS A 217 19.23 -5.05 -6.00
N THR A 218 18.20 -4.95 -5.19
CA THR A 218 17.38 -6.12 -4.80
C THR A 218 16.64 -6.76 -5.96
N GLY A 219 16.40 -6.04 -7.07
CA GLY A 219 15.83 -6.59 -8.30
C GLY A 219 16.66 -7.72 -8.91
N LEU A 220 17.97 -7.76 -8.69
CA LEU A 220 18.84 -8.86 -9.16
C LEU A 220 18.52 -10.21 -8.47
N LEU A 221 17.90 -10.17 -7.30
CA LEU A 221 17.46 -11.36 -6.57
C LEU A 221 16.14 -11.94 -7.08
N ALA A 222 15.43 -11.24 -7.97
CA ALA A 222 14.21 -11.73 -8.58
C ALA A 222 14.46 -12.69 -9.76
N ASP A 223 15.67 -12.67 -10.33
CA ASP A 223 16.08 -13.47 -11.48
C ASP A 223 16.90 -14.68 -11.01
N TYR A 224 16.19 -15.76 -10.64
CA TYR A 224 16.79 -17.00 -10.14
C TYR A 224 16.07 -18.23 -10.67
N GLU A 225 16.81 -19.34 -10.74
CA GLU A 225 16.28 -20.71 -10.89
C GLU A 225 16.25 -21.37 -9.51
N GLU A 226 15.14 -22.03 -9.19
CA GLU A 226 14.97 -22.82 -7.97
C GLU A 226 14.99 -24.29 -8.32
N ASP A 227 15.91 -25.05 -7.73
CA ASP A 227 15.96 -26.50 -7.87
C ASP A 227 14.75 -27.12 -7.20
N GLU A 228 13.98 -27.92 -7.94
CA GLU A 228 12.72 -28.50 -7.46
C GLU A 228 12.93 -29.57 -6.38
N GLU A 229 14.11 -30.19 -6.29
CA GLU A 229 14.39 -31.25 -5.32
C GLU A 229 14.99 -30.70 -4.02
N THR A 230 15.90 -29.74 -4.11
CA THR A 230 16.62 -29.19 -2.96
C THR A 230 16.01 -27.90 -2.44
N GLY A 231 15.29 -27.16 -3.26
CA GLY A 231 14.78 -25.81 -2.98
C GLY A 231 15.86 -24.75 -3.04
N ASP A 232 17.06 -25.09 -3.50
CA ASP A 232 18.15 -24.14 -3.62
C ASP A 232 17.93 -23.18 -4.78
N ARG A 233 18.32 -21.92 -4.59
CA ARG A 233 18.19 -20.86 -5.58
C ARG A 233 19.52 -20.51 -6.20
N THR A 234 19.58 -20.57 -7.50
CA THR A 234 20.73 -20.11 -8.30
C THR A 234 20.35 -18.78 -8.97
N TYR A 235 21.02 -17.70 -8.59
CA TYR A 235 20.80 -16.38 -9.16
C TYR A 235 21.66 -16.20 -10.41
N HIS A 236 21.07 -15.66 -11.49
CA HIS A 236 21.75 -15.52 -12.77
C HIS A 236 22.77 -14.37 -12.81
N GLN A 237 22.52 -13.31 -12.08
CA GLN A 237 23.31 -12.08 -12.16
C GLN A 237 24.23 -11.84 -10.95
N ILE A 238 24.13 -12.67 -9.91
CA ILE A 238 24.92 -12.55 -8.69
C ILE A 238 25.29 -13.95 -8.18
N LYS A 239 26.48 -14.09 -7.64
CA LYS A 239 26.97 -15.36 -7.08
C LYS A 239 27.07 -15.27 -5.56
N ILE A 240 27.00 -16.42 -4.92
CA ILE A 240 27.32 -16.55 -3.51
C ILE A 240 28.77 -16.09 -3.31
N ASP A 241 29.04 -15.36 -2.22
CA ASP A 241 30.32 -14.75 -1.86
C ASP A 241 30.75 -13.52 -2.72
N ASP A 242 29.93 -13.06 -3.64
CA ASP A 242 30.21 -11.82 -4.36
C ASP A 242 30.21 -10.62 -3.40
N LYS A 243 31.20 -9.74 -3.60
CA LYS A 243 31.28 -8.49 -2.87
C LYS A 243 30.40 -7.43 -3.53
N VAL A 244 29.33 -7.03 -2.83
CA VAL A 244 28.36 -6.11 -3.36
C VAL A 244 28.33 -4.78 -2.61
N THR A 245 27.96 -3.73 -3.33
CA THR A 245 27.68 -2.40 -2.80
C THR A 245 26.29 -2.00 -3.25
N MET A 246 25.41 -1.67 -2.29
CA MET A 246 24.06 -1.22 -2.58
C MET A 246 23.75 0.11 -1.90
N GLY A 247 22.85 0.87 -2.50
CA GLY A 247 22.19 2.02 -1.89
C GLY A 247 20.78 1.67 -1.48
N GLY A 248 20.33 2.15 -0.32
CA GLY A 248 18.98 1.91 0.15
C GLY A 248 18.69 2.63 1.46
N ILE A 249 17.46 2.49 1.93
CA ILE A 249 16.99 3.02 3.21
C ILE A 249 16.98 1.89 4.23
N VAL A 250 17.38 2.17 5.45
CA VAL A 250 17.25 1.23 6.57
C VAL A 250 15.77 1.17 6.98
N ALA A 251 15.11 0.08 6.62
CA ALA A 251 13.68 -0.13 6.92
C ALA A 251 13.45 -0.73 8.31
N ALA A 252 14.38 -1.56 8.81
CA ALA A 252 14.29 -2.16 10.13
C ALA A 252 15.67 -2.54 10.66
N VAL A 253 15.81 -2.53 11.99
CA VAL A 253 17.02 -3.01 12.69
C VAL A 253 16.59 -3.91 13.84
N ARG A 254 16.96 -5.19 13.78
CA ARG A 254 16.70 -6.17 14.84
C ARG A 254 17.99 -6.60 15.49
N LYS A 255 18.19 -6.26 16.77
CA LYS A 255 19.38 -6.59 17.56
C LYS A 255 19.20 -7.97 18.22
N ILE A 256 20.26 -8.78 18.21
CA ILE A 256 20.29 -10.10 18.86
C ILE A 256 21.57 -10.23 19.68
N ASN A 257 21.43 -10.74 20.91
CA ASN A 257 22.56 -11.13 21.72
C ASN A 257 23.07 -12.50 21.29
N THR A 258 24.36 -12.59 20.98
CA THR A 258 25.02 -13.87 20.68
C THR A 258 25.27 -14.68 21.96
N LYS A 259 25.54 -15.97 21.83
CA LYS A 259 25.91 -16.85 22.96
C LYS A 259 27.16 -16.37 23.72
N SER A 260 28.01 -15.59 23.07
CA SER A 260 29.22 -15.01 23.67
C SER A 260 28.98 -13.64 24.35
N GLY A 261 27.73 -13.18 24.47
CA GLY A 261 27.38 -11.92 25.12
C GLY A 261 27.63 -10.66 24.25
N THR A 262 28.02 -10.83 23.00
CA THR A 262 28.18 -9.72 22.05
C THR A 262 26.87 -9.46 21.29
N ILE A 263 26.68 -8.25 20.73
CA ILE A 263 25.50 -7.89 19.98
C ILE A 263 25.79 -7.98 18.48
N MET A 264 24.89 -8.60 17.72
CA MET A 264 24.81 -8.55 16.28
C MET A 264 23.47 -7.95 15.85
N ALA A 265 23.34 -7.48 14.64
CA ALA A 265 22.09 -6.93 14.13
C ALA A 265 21.72 -7.50 12.77
N PHE A 266 20.42 -7.69 12.57
CA PHE A 266 19.80 -7.89 11.27
C PHE A 266 19.26 -6.54 10.82
N ILE A 267 19.72 -6.09 9.66
CA ILE A 267 19.40 -4.77 9.12
C ILE A 267 18.67 -4.99 7.80
N THR A 268 17.41 -4.61 7.75
CA THR A 268 16.64 -4.62 6.50
C THR A 268 16.91 -3.34 5.74
N ILE A 269 17.50 -3.48 4.55
CA ILE A 269 17.73 -2.37 3.63
C ILE A 269 16.72 -2.49 2.50
N GLU A 270 16.06 -1.37 2.18
CA GLU A 270 15.05 -1.27 1.13
C GLU A 270 15.54 -0.31 0.04
N ASP A 271 15.49 -0.76 -1.22
CA ASP A 271 15.79 0.03 -2.41
C ASP A 271 14.54 0.20 -3.29
N LEU A 272 14.70 0.66 -4.53
CA LEU A 272 13.58 0.88 -5.47
C LEU A 272 12.86 -0.41 -5.90
N TYR A 273 13.51 -1.57 -5.73
CA TYR A 273 13.06 -2.86 -6.26
C TYR A 273 12.54 -3.79 -5.19
N GLY A 274 12.99 -3.64 -3.94
CA GLY A 274 12.56 -4.49 -2.84
C GLY A 274 13.38 -4.28 -1.58
N SER A 275 13.43 -5.31 -0.73
CA SER A 275 14.20 -5.27 0.51
C SER A 275 15.08 -6.51 0.67
N VAL A 276 16.23 -6.34 1.31
CA VAL A 276 17.16 -7.42 1.66
C VAL A 276 17.56 -7.31 3.11
N GLU A 277 17.64 -8.45 3.81
CA GLU A 277 18.13 -8.51 5.18
C GLU A 277 19.65 -8.73 5.17
N CYS A 278 20.38 -7.79 5.74
CA CYS A 278 21.83 -7.83 5.91
C CYS A 278 22.18 -8.18 7.35
N VAL A 279 23.17 -9.08 7.54
CA VAL A 279 23.65 -9.47 8.87
C VAL A 279 24.90 -8.69 9.23
N ALA A 280 24.80 -7.83 10.23
CA ALA A 280 25.92 -7.12 10.82
C ALA A 280 26.46 -7.91 12.02
N PHE A 281 27.54 -8.69 11.80
CA PHE A 281 28.24 -9.40 12.87
C PHE A 281 28.83 -8.42 13.91
N PRO A 282 29.14 -8.85 15.14
CA PRO A 282 29.47 -7.95 16.25
C PRO A 282 30.55 -6.91 15.92
N ARG A 283 31.63 -7.30 15.24
CA ARG A 283 32.71 -6.36 14.84
C ARG A 283 32.25 -5.27 13.88
N ILE A 284 31.29 -5.59 13.01
CA ILE A 284 30.70 -4.64 12.06
C ILE A 284 29.65 -3.78 12.77
N TYR A 285 28.77 -4.41 13.55
CA TYR A 285 27.74 -3.72 14.32
C TYR A 285 28.32 -2.63 15.22
N ASP A 286 29.42 -2.92 15.93
CA ASP A 286 30.10 -1.94 16.80
C ASP A 286 30.59 -0.68 16.04
N LYS A 287 30.91 -0.82 14.75
CA LYS A 287 31.35 0.31 13.92
C LYS A 287 30.18 1.17 13.42
N ILE A 288 29.02 0.54 13.17
CA ILE A 288 27.88 1.21 12.52
C ILE A 288 26.74 1.57 13.48
N LYS A 289 26.77 1.08 14.72
CA LYS A 289 25.68 1.27 15.70
C LYS A 289 25.30 2.74 15.92
N SER A 290 26.27 3.66 15.90
CA SER A 290 26.00 5.10 16.03
C SER A 290 25.23 5.69 14.84
N CYS A 291 25.45 5.16 13.63
CA CYS A 291 24.72 5.59 12.44
C CYS A 291 23.29 5.02 12.42
N LEU A 292 23.09 3.82 13.00
CA LEU A 292 21.78 3.16 13.06
C LEU A 292 20.86 3.76 14.14
N LEU A 293 21.38 4.36 15.19
CA LEU A 293 20.59 5.02 16.24
C LEU A 293 19.83 6.24 15.72
N TYR A 294 20.36 6.92 14.71
CA TYR A 294 19.69 8.10 14.11
C TYR A 294 18.43 7.74 13.29
N THR A 295 18.24 6.47 12.95
CA THR A 295 17.09 6.01 12.15
C THR A 295 16.02 5.30 12.98
N SER A 296 16.34 4.85 14.22
CA SER A 296 15.39 4.10 15.06
C SER A 296 14.55 4.98 16.00
N ASP A 297 15.00 6.17 16.36
CA ASP A 297 14.24 7.07 17.24
C ASP A 297 12.99 7.67 16.57
N ALA A 298 12.90 7.60 15.23
CA ALA A 298 11.70 8.02 14.49
C ALA A 298 10.63 6.91 14.39
N ALA A 299 10.95 5.67 14.77
CA ALA A 299 10.05 4.52 14.65
C ALA A 299 9.44 4.08 16.00
N ASP A 300 10.02 4.49 17.12
CA ASP A 300 9.58 4.11 18.47
C ASP A 300 8.65 5.16 19.14
N GLU A 301 8.36 6.28 18.48
CA GLU A 301 7.42 7.32 18.95
C GLU A 301 6.04 7.30 18.23
N LEU A 302 5.64 6.15 17.63
CA LEU A 302 4.30 6.00 17.03
C LEU A 302 3.52 4.86 17.66
#